data_67c7f34289fd701e658fcc3bc466b76f
#
_entry.id   67c7f34289fd701e658fcc3bc466b76f
#
_cell.length_a   1.000
_cell.length_b   1.000
_cell.length_c   1.000
_cell.angle_alpha   90.00
_cell.angle_beta   90.00
_cell.angle_gamma   90.00
#
_symmetry.space_group_name_H-M   'P 1'
#
loop_
_entity.id
_entity.type
_entity.pdbx_description
1 polymer ?
#
loop_
_entity_poly.entity_id
_entity_poly.type
_entity_poly.pdbx_seq_one_letter_code
_entity_poly.pdbx_strand_id
1 'polypeptide(L)'
;SKLNKRHRKEQTEVTSNAVKQVSVVELFDNNNQTIDENETNKQAWLNCRRLSINGQSYNVEYNAPAVIKFRFPENILTNTITTAFVEIDYGQYEYSLFDWYVTDDIKTENDHTQWTHVHHGSFCIFHDEHVNKFVRLVCLPRNDALREGMQAENISKTRIIPCPFDLPMNIRHELTKEYLPIDSNSVRLVSYNILANGYASSAYAAETIYSYCPPDYLEHDYRKALLLKEILGYHADIISLQECDASFYQRELSLVLKQHGYLGDMKIKSDSVREGAAIFYRTERFTAIGSHNIKIGEYLRDSEHLEYIRRRCSLVSEINTHLLERNTALQILALERRRESNEVFLVCNTHLYFRPHADLIRCLQTMIAFERIKEIKQLYEQQNKNVSIIWSGDFNANVTSLAFHLLFTGVLLTDTNHRSYNEDYAKIIKDFDYKTPIELSTYSNYAYTIYSLQFHDVIDHIFYDSKKFQFQRSIPMPTHEQVTEFTALPSCKIPSDHLAIVIELEIVKSY
;
A
#
# COMPACT_ATOMS: atom_id res chain seq x y z
N SER A 1 -31.46 21.97 -23.32
CA SER A 1 -32.84 22.44 -23.39
C SER A 1 -33.37 22.70 -22.00
N LYS A 2 -33.73 23.99 -21.81
CA LYS A 2 -34.32 24.63 -20.62
C LYS A 2 -35.52 23.88 -20.06
N LEU A 3 -35.68 23.91 -18.72
CA LEU A 3 -37.00 24.27 -18.14
C LEU A 3 -36.84 24.66 -16.66
N ASN A 4 -36.95 25.97 -16.43
CA ASN A 4 -37.25 26.61 -15.15
C ASN A 4 -38.64 26.16 -14.64
N LYS A 5 -38.74 25.77 -13.36
CA LYS A 5 -39.99 25.87 -12.61
C LYS A 5 -39.74 26.62 -11.30
N ARG A 6 -40.17 27.86 -11.31
CA ARG A 6 -40.44 28.69 -10.12
C ARG A 6 -41.63 28.09 -9.36
N HIS A 7 -41.44 27.77 -8.07
CA HIS A 7 -42.55 27.75 -7.13
C HIS A 7 -42.43 28.94 -6.19
N ARG A 8 -43.39 29.85 -6.34
CA ARG A 8 -43.75 30.86 -5.34
C ARG A 8 -44.21 30.13 -4.09
N LYS A 9 -43.60 30.40 -2.93
CA LYS A 9 -44.20 30.18 -1.61
C LYS A 9 -44.57 31.52 -1.04
N GLU A 10 -45.83 31.59 -0.63
CA GLU A 10 -46.45 32.71 0.06
C GLU A 10 -45.71 33.02 1.36
N GLN A 11 -45.45 34.30 1.55
CA GLN A 11 -44.97 34.88 2.78
C GLN A 11 -46.14 34.92 3.78
N THR A 12 -46.06 34.07 4.81
CA THR A 12 -46.80 34.35 6.06
C THR A 12 -45.81 35.09 6.97
N GLU A 13 -46.05 36.35 7.16
CA GLU A 13 -45.42 37.17 8.19
C GLU A 13 -45.78 36.59 9.56
N VAL A 14 -44.79 35.94 10.21
CA VAL A 14 -44.81 35.70 11.64
C VAL A 14 -43.80 36.69 12.25
N THR A 15 -44.35 37.77 12.77
CA THR A 15 -43.61 38.70 13.63
C THR A 15 -43.23 37.97 14.93
N SER A 16 -42.04 37.41 14.98
CA SER A 16 -41.41 37.08 16.23
C SER A 16 -40.27 38.07 16.47
N ASN A 17 -40.49 39.01 17.40
CA ASN A 17 -39.44 39.81 18.03
C ASN A 17 -38.53 38.88 18.84
N ALA A 18 -37.71 38.10 18.17
CA ALA A 18 -36.53 37.47 18.78
C ALA A 18 -35.45 38.56 18.78
N VAL A 19 -35.27 39.22 19.92
CA VAL A 19 -34.07 39.99 20.21
C VAL A 19 -32.89 39.09 19.91
N LYS A 20 -32.10 39.39 18.85
CA LYS A 20 -30.81 38.75 18.60
C LYS A 20 -29.94 39.07 19.81
N GLN A 21 -29.82 38.12 20.70
CA GLN A 21 -28.90 38.21 21.82
C GLN A 21 -27.48 38.21 21.22
N VAL A 22 -26.85 39.39 21.19
CA VAL A 22 -25.48 39.58 20.74
C VAL A 22 -24.62 38.88 21.75
N SER A 23 -23.94 37.80 21.37
CA SER A 23 -22.98 37.12 22.24
C SER A 23 -21.78 38.04 22.42
N VAL A 24 -21.45 38.35 23.68
CA VAL A 24 -20.24 39.07 24.02
C VAL A 24 -19.12 38.05 24.10
N VAL A 25 -18.09 38.23 23.25
CA VAL A 25 -16.90 37.37 23.19
C VAL A 25 -15.68 38.22 23.50
N GLU A 26 -14.90 37.82 24.48
CA GLU A 26 -13.68 38.51 24.90
C GLU A 26 -12.52 37.51 24.94
N LEU A 27 -11.35 37.95 24.44
CA LEU A 27 -10.10 37.18 24.48
C LEU A 27 -9.15 37.84 25.49
N PHE A 28 -8.47 37.00 26.27
CA PHE A 28 -7.53 37.45 27.30
C PHE A 28 -6.17 36.78 27.11
N ASP A 29 -5.10 37.55 27.34
CA ASP A 29 -3.72 37.10 27.30
C ASP A 29 -3.27 36.37 28.58
N ASN A 30 -1.99 36.01 28.67
CA ASN A 30 -1.37 35.41 29.86
C ASN A 30 -1.46 36.26 31.12
N ASN A 31 -1.55 37.59 30.96
CA ASN A 31 -1.63 38.53 32.07
C ASN A 31 -3.06 38.88 32.45
N ASN A 32 -4.03 38.15 31.84
CA ASN A 32 -5.46 38.37 32.02
C ASN A 32 -5.94 39.74 31.51
N GLN A 33 -5.18 40.35 30.56
CA GLN A 33 -5.57 41.58 29.86
C GLN A 33 -6.34 41.25 28.60
N THR A 34 -7.38 42.06 28.28
CA THR A 34 -8.15 41.90 27.08
C THR A 34 -7.29 42.15 25.84
N ILE A 35 -7.33 41.25 24.86
CA ILE A 35 -6.62 41.39 23.60
C ILE A 35 -7.31 42.44 22.74
N ASP A 36 -6.51 43.34 22.12
CA ASP A 36 -7.02 44.44 21.29
C ASP A 36 -7.86 43.93 20.11
N GLU A 37 -9.05 44.48 19.91
CA GLU A 37 -9.98 44.18 18.82
C GLU A 37 -9.38 44.42 17.42
N ASN A 38 -8.33 45.26 17.34
CA ASN A 38 -7.64 45.56 16.08
C ASN A 38 -6.53 44.57 15.73
N GLU A 39 -6.19 43.62 16.62
CA GLU A 39 -5.25 42.56 16.29
C GLU A 39 -5.81 41.65 15.22
N THR A 40 -4.92 41.12 14.36
CA THR A 40 -5.31 40.08 13.38
C THR A 40 -5.77 38.83 14.12
N ASN A 41 -6.75 38.10 13.56
CA ASN A 41 -7.25 36.85 14.15
C ASN A 41 -6.10 35.89 14.50
N LYS A 42 -5.09 35.78 13.62
CA LYS A 42 -3.93 34.90 13.85
C LYS A 42 -3.17 35.31 15.12
N GLN A 43 -2.90 36.61 15.28
CA GLN A 43 -2.10 37.10 16.44
C GLN A 43 -2.93 37.05 17.71
N ALA A 44 -4.20 37.43 17.64
CA ALA A 44 -5.11 37.40 18.79
C ALA A 44 -5.23 35.96 19.34
N TRP A 45 -5.40 34.94 18.50
CA TRP A 45 -5.45 33.54 18.95
C TRP A 45 -4.11 33.00 19.45
N LEU A 46 -2.99 33.42 18.87
CA LEU A 46 -1.65 33.07 19.37
C LEU A 46 -1.42 33.54 20.80
N ASN A 47 -1.89 34.76 21.12
CA ASN A 47 -1.73 35.41 22.43
C ASN A 47 -2.82 34.99 23.43
N CYS A 48 -3.97 34.50 22.95
CA CYS A 48 -5.09 34.13 23.79
C CYS A 48 -4.79 32.94 24.70
N ARG A 49 -5.13 33.08 25.99
CA ARG A 49 -5.07 31.99 26.96
C ARG A 49 -6.40 31.75 27.66
N ARG A 50 -7.30 32.72 27.58
CA ARG A 50 -8.64 32.62 28.14
C ARG A 50 -9.63 33.29 27.20
N LEU A 51 -10.72 32.58 26.93
CA LEU A 51 -11.87 33.03 26.17
C LEU A 51 -13.04 33.21 27.13
N SER A 52 -13.75 34.32 27.01
CA SER A 52 -15.03 34.53 27.72
C SER A 52 -16.16 34.64 26.69
N ILE A 53 -17.21 33.88 26.87
CA ILE A 53 -18.44 33.96 26.08
C ILE A 53 -19.60 34.21 26.99
N ASN A 54 -20.22 35.38 26.90
CA ASN A 54 -21.35 35.80 27.78
C ASN A 54 -21.01 35.66 29.30
N GLY A 55 -19.76 35.96 29.67
CA GLY A 55 -19.28 35.86 31.04
C GLY A 55 -18.84 34.46 31.47
N GLN A 56 -19.03 33.43 30.68
CA GLN A 56 -18.50 32.09 30.94
C GLN A 56 -17.07 32.00 30.40
N SER A 57 -16.12 31.60 31.25
CA SER A 57 -14.67 31.55 30.92
C SER A 57 -14.24 30.16 30.51
N TYR A 58 -13.36 30.10 29.48
CA TYR A 58 -12.76 28.89 28.95
C TYR A 58 -11.24 29.10 28.81
N ASN A 59 -10.44 28.13 29.21
CA ASN A 59 -9.01 28.11 28.91
C ASN A 59 -8.78 27.85 27.43
N VAL A 60 -7.86 28.57 26.83
CA VAL A 60 -7.49 28.45 25.42
C VAL A 60 -6.11 27.80 25.33
N GLU A 61 -6.04 26.66 24.70
CA GLU A 61 -4.80 25.98 24.35
C GLU A 61 -4.58 26.07 22.84
N TYR A 62 -3.58 26.85 22.45
CA TYR A 62 -3.25 27.04 21.04
C TYR A 62 -2.54 25.80 20.48
N ASN A 63 -3.02 25.28 19.33
CA ASN A 63 -2.45 24.13 18.67
C ASN A 63 -2.25 22.89 19.58
N ALA A 64 -3.18 22.65 20.51
CA ALA A 64 -3.19 21.40 21.26
C ALA A 64 -3.47 20.24 20.30
N PRO A 65 -2.84 19.07 20.49
CA PRO A 65 -3.20 17.87 19.72
C PRO A 65 -4.70 17.60 19.80
N ALA A 66 -5.34 17.33 18.67
CA ALA A 66 -6.77 17.10 18.62
C ALA A 66 -7.14 16.01 17.61
N VAL A 67 -8.01 15.10 18.00
CA VAL A 67 -8.60 14.12 17.06
C VAL A 67 -9.70 14.82 16.27
N ILE A 68 -9.52 14.93 14.95
CA ILE A 68 -10.45 15.62 14.05
C ILE A 68 -11.34 14.66 13.27
N LYS A 69 -10.91 13.41 13.08
CA LYS A 69 -11.74 12.33 12.52
C LYS A 69 -11.44 11.03 13.25
N PHE A 70 -12.49 10.28 13.49
CA PHE A 70 -12.42 9.01 14.17
C PHE A 70 -13.50 8.07 13.65
N ARG A 71 -13.11 6.94 13.07
CA ARG A 71 -14.07 5.91 12.63
C ARG A 71 -13.46 4.51 12.66
N PHE A 72 -14.32 3.53 12.92
CA PHE A 72 -14.01 2.12 12.82
C PHE A 72 -14.16 1.60 11.40
N PRO A 73 -13.49 0.49 11.05
CA PRO A 73 -13.86 -0.31 9.90
C PRO A 73 -15.28 -0.85 10.04
N GLU A 74 -15.98 -1.07 8.93
CA GLU A 74 -17.32 -1.63 8.94
C GLU A 74 -17.31 -3.11 9.33
N ASN A 75 -16.23 -3.83 9.00
CA ASN A 75 -16.02 -5.23 9.36
C ASN A 75 -14.85 -5.35 10.35
N ILE A 76 -15.14 -5.90 11.53
CA ILE A 76 -14.14 -6.23 12.57
C ILE A 76 -14.10 -7.74 12.69
N LEU A 77 -13.00 -8.37 12.24
CA LEU A 77 -12.84 -9.82 12.20
C LEU A 77 -12.01 -10.31 13.39
N THR A 78 -12.40 -11.44 14.00
CA THR A 78 -11.55 -12.08 15.00
C THR A 78 -10.26 -12.62 14.38
N ASN A 79 -9.21 -12.74 15.20
CA ASN A 79 -7.91 -13.29 14.80
C ASN A 79 -7.24 -12.58 13.61
N THR A 80 -7.62 -11.32 13.39
CA THR A 80 -7.00 -10.41 12.42
C THR A 80 -6.63 -9.09 13.10
N ILE A 81 -5.78 -8.31 12.44
CA ILE A 81 -5.41 -6.99 12.94
C ILE A 81 -6.53 -5.99 12.62
N THR A 82 -7.10 -5.41 13.66
CA THR A 82 -8.07 -4.32 13.56
C THR A 82 -7.37 -2.99 13.80
N THR A 83 -7.46 -2.09 12.83
CA THR A 83 -7.03 -0.69 12.93
C THR A 83 -8.24 0.21 12.88
N ALA A 84 -8.17 1.38 13.52
CA ALA A 84 -9.18 2.43 13.39
C ALA A 84 -8.59 3.62 12.63
N PHE A 85 -9.43 4.30 11.85
CA PHE A 85 -9.03 5.54 11.21
C PHE A 85 -9.11 6.68 12.21
N VAL A 86 -7.95 7.23 12.60
CA VAL A 86 -7.83 8.38 13.50
C VAL A 86 -6.96 9.44 12.82
N GLU A 87 -7.53 10.61 12.57
CA GLU A 87 -6.82 11.78 12.03
C GLU A 87 -6.59 12.76 13.16
N ILE A 88 -5.33 13.14 13.39
CA ILE A 88 -4.92 13.98 14.52
C ILE A 88 -4.29 15.25 13.97
N ASP A 89 -4.82 16.42 14.39
CA ASP A 89 -4.24 17.73 14.15
C ASP A 89 -3.27 18.10 15.28
N TYR A 90 -2.17 18.77 14.94
CA TYR A 90 -1.12 19.20 15.89
C TYR A 90 -0.53 18.11 16.78
N GLY A 91 -0.74 16.86 16.41
CA GLY A 91 -0.22 15.68 17.07
C GLY A 91 0.20 14.63 16.06
N GLN A 92 0.84 13.56 16.54
CA GLN A 92 1.26 12.44 15.72
C GLN A 92 0.69 11.13 16.27
N TYR A 93 0.29 10.26 15.37
CA TYR A 93 -0.23 8.94 15.69
C TYR A 93 0.75 8.12 16.54
N GLU A 94 2.05 8.23 16.27
CA GLU A 94 3.12 7.48 16.93
C GLU A 94 3.29 7.82 18.41
N TYR A 95 2.95 9.04 18.84
CA TYR A 95 3.07 9.48 20.23
C TYR A 95 1.75 9.39 20.99
N SER A 96 0.64 9.24 20.27
CA SER A 96 -0.70 9.17 20.86
C SER A 96 -0.93 7.82 21.54
N LEU A 97 -1.79 7.80 22.55
CA LEU A 97 -2.15 6.59 23.28
C LEU A 97 -3.53 6.09 22.84
N PHE A 98 -3.65 4.79 22.75
CA PHE A 98 -4.88 4.12 22.30
C PHE A 98 -5.24 2.99 23.24
N ASP A 99 -6.49 2.98 23.71
CA ASP A 99 -7.04 1.96 24.59
C ASP A 99 -8.30 1.36 24.00
N TRP A 100 -8.30 0.04 23.85
CA TRP A 100 -9.39 -0.73 23.25
C TRP A 100 -10.24 -1.41 24.31
N TYR A 101 -11.55 -1.33 24.13
CA TYR A 101 -12.54 -1.90 25.04
C TYR A 101 -13.61 -2.65 24.26
N VAL A 102 -14.26 -3.62 24.91
CA VAL A 102 -15.40 -4.35 24.35
C VAL A 102 -16.58 -4.33 25.32
N THR A 103 -17.79 -4.50 24.77
CA THR A 103 -19.03 -4.69 25.54
C THR A 103 -20.00 -5.59 24.79
N ASP A 104 -20.84 -6.33 25.54
CA ASP A 104 -21.91 -7.11 24.95
C ASP A 104 -23.05 -6.23 24.43
N ASP A 105 -23.37 -5.14 25.15
CA ASP A 105 -24.47 -4.24 24.85
C ASP A 105 -24.15 -2.78 25.15
N ILE A 106 -24.56 -1.90 24.22
CA ILE A 106 -24.55 -0.46 24.42
C ILE A 106 -25.89 -0.08 25.09
N LYS A 107 -25.83 0.33 26.34
CA LYS A 107 -27.00 0.73 27.09
C LYS A 107 -27.45 2.14 26.74
N THR A 108 -28.73 2.44 26.91
CA THR A 108 -29.33 3.77 26.74
C THR A 108 -28.85 4.76 27.82
N GLU A 109 -29.03 6.06 27.57
CA GLU A 109 -28.49 7.19 28.37
C GLU A 109 -28.64 7.12 29.90
N ASN A 110 -29.55 6.34 30.39
CA ASN A 110 -29.82 6.22 31.83
C ASN A 110 -29.13 5.02 32.53
N ASP A 111 -28.37 4.21 31.79
CA ASP A 111 -27.75 3.01 32.32
C ASP A 111 -26.27 2.93 31.85
N HIS A 112 -25.35 2.86 32.80
CA HIS A 112 -23.92 2.86 32.44
C HIS A 112 -23.53 1.59 31.67
N THR A 113 -23.04 1.76 30.43
CA THR A 113 -22.45 0.66 29.65
C THR A 113 -21.17 0.19 30.32
N GLN A 114 -21.10 -1.10 30.64
CA GLN A 114 -19.91 -1.70 31.23
C GLN A 114 -18.93 -2.08 30.11
N TRP A 115 -17.78 -1.45 30.11
CA TRP A 115 -16.69 -1.68 29.13
C TRP A 115 -15.58 -2.51 29.76
N THR A 116 -15.14 -3.56 29.05
CA THR A 116 -13.98 -4.36 29.45
C THR A 116 -12.79 -3.92 28.60
N HIS A 117 -11.71 -3.48 29.24
CA HIS A 117 -10.45 -3.17 28.56
C HIS A 117 -9.81 -4.45 28.01
N VAL A 118 -9.35 -4.42 26.74
CA VAL A 118 -8.78 -5.60 26.07
C VAL A 118 -7.35 -5.37 25.57
N HIS A 119 -7.00 -4.13 25.20
CA HIS A 119 -5.68 -3.88 24.63
C HIS A 119 -5.26 -2.41 24.76
N HIS A 120 -3.94 -2.20 24.87
CA HIS A 120 -3.29 -0.89 24.76
C HIS A 120 -2.36 -0.87 23.54
N GLY A 121 -2.61 0.01 22.57
CA GLY A 121 -1.84 0.11 21.33
C GLY A 121 -2.67 0.59 20.14
N SER A 122 -1.98 0.92 19.06
CA SER A 122 -2.58 1.55 17.88
C SER A 122 -3.41 0.59 17.00
N PHE A 123 -3.32 -0.71 17.23
CA PHE A 123 -4.19 -1.74 16.65
C PHE A 123 -4.53 -2.79 17.70
N CYS A 124 -5.55 -3.60 17.45
CA CYS A 124 -5.98 -4.68 18.33
C CYS A 124 -6.24 -5.97 17.55
N ILE A 125 -6.00 -7.11 18.16
CA ILE A 125 -6.44 -8.42 17.68
C ILE A 125 -7.52 -8.90 18.62
N PHE A 126 -8.75 -9.03 18.11
CA PHE A 126 -9.85 -9.61 18.85
C PHE A 126 -9.86 -11.13 18.66
N HIS A 127 -10.14 -11.87 19.71
CA HIS A 127 -10.22 -13.34 19.70
C HIS A 127 -11.67 -13.81 19.68
N ASP A 128 -11.89 -15.11 19.58
CA ASP A 128 -13.23 -15.69 19.40
C ASP A 128 -14.19 -15.41 20.57
N GLU A 129 -13.66 -15.20 21.80
CA GLU A 129 -14.44 -14.77 22.96
C GLU A 129 -15.01 -13.34 22.83
N HIS A 130 -14.54 -12.59 21.85
CA HIS A 130 -15.03 -11.23 21.58
C HIS A 130 -16.12 -11.19 20.49
N VAL A 131 -16.46 -12.33 19.87
CA VAL A 131 -17.53 -12.39 18.86
C VAL A 131 -18.84 -11.83 19.43
N ASN A 132 -19.58 -11.10 18.59
CA ASN A 132 -20.82 -10.40 18.91
C ASN A 132 -20.70 -9.22 19.90
N LYS A 133 -19.51 -8.79 20.28
CA LYS A 133 -19.30 -7.60 21.10
C LYS A 133 -19.13 -6.34 20.25
N PHE A 134 -19.50 -5.19 20.82
CA PHE A 134 -19.14 -3.88 20.30
C PHE A 134 -17.76 -3.49 20.77
N VAL A 135 -17.07 -2.62 19.99
CA VAL A 135 -15.74 -2.13 20.30
C VAL A 135 -15.80 -0.63 20.58
N ARG A 136 -15.09 -0.18 21.61
CA ARG A 136 -14.78 1.23 21.86
C ARG A 136 -13.28 1.42 21.80
N LEU A 137 -12.84 2.46 21.09
CA LEU A 137 -11.47 2.92 21.12
C LEU A 137 -11.41 4.32 21.70
N VAL A 138 -10.53 4.49 22.65
CA VAL A 138 -10.19 5.77 23.28
C VAL A 138 -8.83 6.21 22.78
N CYS A 139 -8.72 7.45 22.31
CA CYS A 139 -7.47 8.04 21.84
C CYS A 139 -7.12 9.27 22.68
N LEU A 140 -5.93 9.28 23.29
CA LEU A 140 -5.32 10.46 23.87
C LEU A 140 -4.28 10.99 22.88
N PRO A 141 -4.58 12.06 22.11
CA PRO A 141 -3.69 12.55 21.09
C PRO A 141 -2.49 13.27 21.75
N ARG A 142 -1.29 13.02 21.22
CA ARG A 142 -0.04 13.62 21.66
C ARG A 142 0.82 14.08 20.47
N ASN A 143 1.73 15.03 20.72
CA ASN A 143 2.78 15.42 19.78
C ASN A 143 4.15 14.85 20.20
N ASP A 144 5.18 15.16 19.43
CA ASP A 144 6.58 14.76 19.67
C ASP A 144 7.16 15.30 20.98
N ALA A 145 6.64 16.43 21.49
CA ALA A 145 6.98 16.97 22.81
C ALA A 145 6.15 16.31 23.94
N LEU A 146 5.38 15.27 23.66
CA LEU A 146 4.48 14.56 24.57
C LEU A 146 3.37 15.44 25.19
N ARG A 147 3.09 16.60 24.57
CA ARG A 147 1.95 17.41 24.96
C ARG A 147 0.67 16.67 24.61
N GLU A 148 -0.21 16.55 25.59
CA GLU A 148 -1.51 15.88 25.46
C GLU A 148 -2.58 16.86 24.97
N GLY A 149 -3.48 16.34 24.16
CA GLY A 149 -4.70 17.02 23.80
C GLY A 149 -5.91 16.44 24.54
N MET A 150 -7.10 16.81 24.08
CA MET A 150 -8.34 16.29 24.64
C MET A 150 -8.55 14.85 24.21
N GLN A 151 -8.82 13.96 25.16
CA GLN A 151 -9.18 12.58 24.88
C GLN A 151 -10.43 12.52 23.99
N ALA A 152 -10.40 11.66 22.98
CA ALA A 152 -11.51 11.38 22.10
C ALA A 152 -11.82 9.87 22.11
N GLU A 153 -13.07 9.53 21.88
CA GLU A 153 -13.48 8.13 21.76
C GLU A 153 -14.49 7.93 20.63
N ASN A 154 -14.53 6.72 20.13
CA ASN A 154 -15.55 6.28 19.20
C ASN A 154 -15.94 4.82 19.49
N ILE A 155 -17.15 4.44 19.07
CA ILE A 155 -17.70 3.11 19.23
C ILE A 155 -18.02 2.53 17.87
N SER A 156 -17.72 1.25 17.66
CA SER A 156 -18.04 0.54 16.43
C SER A 156 -19.54 0.52 16.16
N LYS A 157 -19.94 0.68 14.91
CA LYS A 157 -21.34 0.56 14.49
C LYS A 157 -21.79 -0.91 14.40
N THR A 158 -20.85 -1.78 14.12
CA THR A 158 -21.04 -3.22 13.94
C THR A 158 -20.40 -3.98 15.08
N ARG A 159 -20.88 -5.19 15.30
CA ARG A 159 -20.27 -6.13 16.24
C ARG A 159 -19.11 -6.86 15.60
N ILE A 160 -18.19 -7.38 16.42
CA ILE A 160 -17.11 -8.26 15.98
C ILE A 160 -17.73 -9.54 15.40
N ILE A 161 -17.28 -9.89 14.19
CA ILE A 161 -17.69 -11.12 13.48
C ILE A 161 -16.53 -12.13 13.44
N PRO A 162 -16.82 -13.44 13.38
CA PRO A 162 -15.76 -14.43 13.26
C PRO A 162 -15.01 -14.30 11.94
N CYS A 163 -13.69 -14.43 12.00
CA CYS A 163 -12.88 -14.61 10.79
C CYS A 163 -13.27 -15.92 10.09
N PRO A 164 -13.29 -15.99 8.76
CA PRO A 164 -13.55 -17.23 8.04
C PRO A 164 -12.62 -18.36 8.52
N PHE A 165 -13.21 -19.54 8.66
CA PHE A 165 -12.47 -20.73 9.06
C PHE A 165 -11.60 -21.22 7.89
N ASP A 166 -10.52 -21.92 8.17
CA ASP A 166 -9.62 -22.54 7.13
C ASP A 166 -9.12 -21.58 6.06
N LEU A 167 -8.56 -20.45 6.47
CA LEU A 167 -7.88 -19.55 5.55
C LEU A 167 -6.69 -20.28 4.88
N PRO A 168 -6.58 -20.30 3.54
CA PRO A 168 -5.49 -20.97 2.84
C PRO A 168 -4.09 -20.47 3.26
N MET A 169 -4.00 -19.18 3.66
CA MET A 169 -2.77 -18.60 4.18
C MET A 169 -2.27 -19.26 5.46
N ASN A 170 -3.13 -19.82 6.32
CA ASN A 170 -2.71 -20.39 7.60
C ASN A 170 -1.73 -21.56 7.40
N ILE A 171 -1.97 -22.45 6.42
CA ILE A 171 -1.05 -23.56 6.10
C ILE A 171 0.30 -23.02 5.61
N ARG A 172 0.27 -21.95 4.83
CA ARG A 172 1.48 -21.28 4.31
C ARG A 172 2.27 -20.61 5.45
N HIS A 173 1.59 -20.02 6.41
CA HIS A 173 2.19 -19.40 7.60
C HIS A 173 2.89 -20.43 8.50
N GLU A 174 2.36 -21.65 8.62
CA GLU A 174 3.05 -22.73 9.36
C GLU A 174 4.42 -23.05 8.76
N LEU A 175 4.60 -22.91 7.44
CA LEU A 175 5.86 -23.12 6.76
C LEU A 175 6.83 -21.93 6.93
N THR A 176 6.35 -20.80 7.41
CA THR A 176 7.11 -19.55 7.58
C THR A 176 6.98 -18.97 8.99
N LYS A 177 6.50 -19.76 9.97
CA LYS A 177 6.18 -19.30 11.34
C LYS A 177 7.31 -18.60 12.08
N GLU A 178 8.55 -18.88 11.69
CA GLU A 178 9.74 -18.28 12.29
C GLU A 178 10.38 -17.28 11.32
N TYR A 179 10.81 -16.16 11.84
CA TYR A 179 11.71 -15.28 11.10
C TYR A 179 13.02 -16.00 10.81
N LEU A 180 13.59 -15.76 9.63
CA LEU A 180 14.96 -16.21 9.39
C LEU A 180 15.91 -15.51 10.38
N PRO A 181 16.93 -16.23 10.91
CA PRO A 181 17.90 -15.65 11.82
C PRO A 181 18.55 -14.39 11.26
N ILE A 182 18.87 -13.42 12.12
CA ILE A 182 19.47 -12.15 11.70
C ILE A 182 20.77 -12.37 10.93
N ASP A 183 21.51 -13.41 11.29
CA ASP A 183 22.79 -13.81 10.68
C ASP A 183 22.67 -14.82 9.54
N SER A 184 21.46 -15.16 9.15
CA SER A 184 21.24 -16.09 8.03
C SER A 184 21.79 -15.53 6.73
N ASN A 185 22.40 -16.41 5.94
CA ASN A 185 22.69 -16.14 4.53
C ASN A 185 21.46 -16.32 3.62
N SER A 186 20.36 -16.87 4.15
CA SER A 186 19.10 -16.93 3.40
C SER A 186 18.31 -15.65 3.56
N VAL A 187 17.52 -15.31 2.54
CA VAL A 187 16.59 -14.19 2.55
C VAL A 187 15.22 -14.67 2.08
N ARG A 188 14.15 -14.33 2.83
CA ARG A 188 12.78 -14.66 2.48
C ARG A 188 12.12 -13.44 1.83
N LEU A 189 11.57 -13.64 0.64
CA LEU A 189 10.99 -12.61 -0.21
C LEU A 189 9.50 -12.87 -0.40
N VAL A 190 8.72 -11.80 -0.39
CA VAL A 190 7.31 -11.81 -0.79
C VAL A 190 7.11 -10.83 -1.95
N SER A 191 6.38 -11.26 -2.98
CA SER A 191 5.79 -10.39 -4.01
C SER A 191 4.29 -10.62 -4.05
N TYR A 192 3.50 -9.55 -3.93
CA TYR A 192 2.05 -9.68 -3.86
C TYR A 192 1.34 -8.45 -4.43
N ASN A 193 0.59 -8.64 -5.52
CA ASN A 193 -0.41 -7.67 -5.96
C ASN A 193 -1.63 -7.79 -5.02
N ILE A 194 -1.92 -6.73 -4.26
CA ILE A 194 -2.92 -6.76 -3.20
C ILE A 194 -4.30 -6.26 -3.64
N LEU A 195 -4.49 -6.04 -4.91
CA LEU A 195 -5.71 -5.53 -5.54
C LEU A 195 -6.17 -4.19 -4.93
N ALA A 196 -5.87 -3.08 -5.57
CA ALA A 196 -6.24 -1.75 -5.10
C ALA A 196 -7.76 -1.61 -4.89
N ASN A 197 -8.14 -0.88 -3.85
CA ASN A 197 -9.55 -0.71 -3.50
C ASN A 197 -10.36 -0.12 -4.66
N GLY A 198 -9.80 0.87 -5.38
CA GLY A 198 -10.47 1.48 -6.52
C GLY A 198 -10.78 0.52 -7.67
N TYR A 199 -10.03 -0.59 -7.78
CA TYR A 199 -10.27 -1.63 -8.77
C TYR A 199 -11.25 -2.70 -8.26
N ALA A 200 -11.21 -3.01 -6.96
CA ALA A 200 -12.10 -4.00 -6.35
C ALA A 200 -13.53 -3.49 -6.16
N SER A 201 -13.71 -2.26 -5.67
CA SER A 201 -15.01 -1.73 -5.21
C SER A 201 -15.76 -0.89 -6.23
N SER A 202 -15.26 -0.78 -7.49
CA SER A 202 -16.01 -0.09 -8.54
C SER A 202 -17.27 -0.87 -8.94
N ALA A 203 -18.34 -0.17 -9.33
CA ALA A 203 -19.57 -0.84 -9.81
C ALA A 203 -19.27 -1.79 -10.97
N TYR A 204 -18.40 -1.39 -11.91
CA TYR A 204 -17.95 -2.25 -13.01
C TYR A 204 -17.24 -3.52 -12.51
N ALA A 205 -16.39 -3.40 -11.51
CA ALA A 205 -15.70 -4.56 -10.94
C ALA A 205 -16.70 -5.53 -10.29
N ALA A 206 -17.57 -5.02 -9.44
CA ALA A 206 -18.57 -5.83 -8.73
C ALA A 206 -19.58 -6.50 -9.67
N GLU A 207 -20.03 -5.81 -10.74
CA GLU A 207 -21.04 -6.33 -11.66
C GLU A 207 -20.46 -7.20 -12.77
N THR A 208 -19.18 -7.01 -13.15
CA THR A 208 -18.61 -7.63 -14.36
C THR A 208 -17.41 -8.52 -14.05
N ILE A 209 -16.39 -7.99 -13.35
CA ILE A 209 -15.13 -8.72 -13.14
C ILE A 209 -15.29 -9.74 -12.00
N TYR A 210 -15.85 -9.30 -10.88
CA TYR A 210 -15.97 -10.07 -9.63
C TYR A 210 -17.44 -10.35 -9.28
N SER A 211 -18.31 -10.50 -10.29
CA SER A 211 -19.76 -10.73 -10.11
C SER A 211 -20.11 -11.98 -9.31
N TYR A 212 -19.19 -12.91 -9.16
CA TYR A 212 -19.29 -14.10 -8.32
C TYR A 212 -18.99 -13.82 -6.83
N CYS A 213 -18.31 -12.70 -6.54
CA CYS A 213 -17.91 -12.36 -5.18
C CYS A 213 -18.93 -11.39 -4.55
N PRO A 214 -19.53 -11.73 -3.40
CA PRO A 214 -20.41 -10.80 -2.69
C PRO A 214 -19.71 -9.47 -2.42
N PRO A 215 -20.39 -8.32 -2.63
CA PRO A 215 -19.79 -6.99 -2.48
C PRO A 215 -19.12 -6.75 -1.13
N ASP A 216 -19.66 -7.29 -0.05
CA ASP A 216 -19.10 -7.15 1.30
C ASP A 216 -17.66 -7.67 1.42
N TYR A 217 -17.30 -8.69 0.62
CA TYR A 217 -15.94 -9.25 0.60
C TYR A 217 -15.00 -8.50 -0.34
N LEU A 218 -15.53 -7.65 -1.24
CA LEU A 218 -14.75 -6.73 -2.07
C LEU A 218 -14.42 -5.42 -1.32
N GLU A 219 -15.16 -5.14 -0.23
CA GLU A 219 -14.95 -3.94 0.57
C GLU A 219 -13.54 -3.89 1.17
N HIS A 220 -12.96 -2.69 1.11
CA HIS A 220 -11.59 -2.48 1.58
C HIS A 220 -11.40 -2.89 3.04
N ASP A 221 -12.34 -2.55 3.90
CA ASP A 221 -12.27 -2.82 5.33
C ASP A 221 -12.26 -4.32 5.66
N TYR A 222 -12.93 -5.15 4.83
CA TYR A 222 -12.87 -6.60 4.94
C TYR A 222 -11.52 -7.14 4.46
N ARG A 223 -11.12 -6.75 3.24
CA ARG A 223 -9.91 -7.28 2.59
C ARG A 223 -8.63 -6.90 3.33
N LYS A 224 -8.52 -5.65 3.82
CA LYS A 224 -7.31 -5.18 4.52
C LYS A 224 -6.98 -5.99 5.78
N ALA A 225 -7.99 -6.46 6.51
CA ALA A 225 -7.79 -7.29 7.70
C ALA A 225 -7.11 -8.62 7.33
N LEU A 226 -7.55 -9.27 6.25
CA LEU A 226 -6.94 -10.48 5.71
C LEU A 226 -5.58 -10.21 5.07
N LEU A 227 -5.41 -9.10 4.34
CA LEU A 227 -4.12 -8.69 3.76
C LEU A 227 -3.05 -8.49 4.83
N LEU A 228 -3.36 -7.76 5.90
CA LEU A 228 -2.43 -7.56 7.03
C LEU A 228 -2.03 -8.89 7.67
N LYS A 229 -3.02 -9.78 7.90
CA LYS A 229 -2.76 -11.12 8.42
C LYS A 229 -1.85 -11.92 7.49
N GLU A 230 -2.15 -11.92 6.20
CA GLU A 230 -1.39 -12.68 5.20
C GLU A 230 0.05 -12.18 5.07
N ILE A 231 0.24 -10.89 4.90
CA ILE A 231 1.55 -10.27 4.72
C ILE A 231 2.46 -10.52 5.93
N LEU A 232 1.96 -10.31 7.14
CA LEU A 232 2.75 -10.50 8.37
C LEU A 232 3.07 -11.95 8.66
N GLY A 233 2.14 -12.87 8.39
CA GLY A 233 2.33 -14.29 8.69
C GLY A 233 3.42 -14.97 7.86
N TYR A 234 3.90 -14.36 6.78
CA TYR A 234 5.05 -14.88 6.04
C TYR A 234 6.39 -14.61 6.71
N HIS A 235 6.47 -13.71 7.70
CA HIS A 235 7.73 -13.36 8.38
C HIS A 235 8.88 -13.12 7.40
N ALA A 236 8.60 -12.39 6.31
CA ALA A 236 9.54 -12.16 5.23
C ALA A 236 10.58 -11.11 5.60
N ASP A 237 11.74 -11.19 4.97
CA ASP A 237 12.80 -10.17 5.13
C ASP A 237 12.54 -8.95 4.25
N ILE A 238 11.98 -9.18 3.06
CA ILE A 238 11.64 -8.15 2.08
C ILE A 238 10.27 -8.46 1.49
N ILE A 239 9.40 -7.45 1.44
CA ILE A 239 8.02 -7.55 0.96
C ILE A 239 7.84 -6.52 -0.14
N SER A 240 7.49 -6.96 -1.35
CA SER A 240 7.17 -6.12 -2.50
C SER A 240 5.68 -6.22 -2.82
N LEU A 241 4.97 -5.12 -2.70
CA LEU A 241 3.53 -5.05 -2.95
C LEU A 241 3.24 -4.24 -4.20
N GLN A 242 2.27 -4.68 -4.99
CA GLN A 242 1.72 -3.95 -6.13
C GLN A 242 0.26 -3.59 -5.85
N GLU A 243 -0.25 -2.58 -6.53
CA GLU A 243 -1.59 -2.02 -6.30
C GLU A 243 -1.84 -1.61 -4.84
N CYS A 244 -0.81 -1.15 -4.17
CA CYS A 244 -0.94 -0.65 -2.82
C CYS A 244 -1.56 0.76 -2.84
N ASP A 245 -2.75 0.93 -2.23
CA ASP A 245 -3.35 2.25 -2.08
C ASP A 245 -2.52 3.13 -1.15
N ALA A 246 -2.25 4.37 -1.56
CA ALA A 246 -1.48 5.33 -0.76
C ALA A 246 -2.13 5.60 0.62
N SER A 247 -3.45 5.58 0.68
CA SER A 247 -4.18 5.75 1.94
C SER A 247 -3.99 4.56 2.87
N PHE A 248 -4.05 3.34 2.35
CA PHE A 248 -3.79 2.11 3.12
C PHE A 248 -2.33 2.05 3.59
N TYR A 249 -1.38 2.36 2.69
CA TYR A 249 0.03 2.43 3.05
C TYR A 249 0.29 3.39 4.23
N GLN A 250 -0.20 4.63 4.10
CA GLN A 250 0.13 5.70 5.07
C GLN A 250 -0.57 5.55 6.42
N ARG A 251 -1.80 5.05 6.42
CA ARG A 251 -2.66 5.10 7.60
C ARG A 251 -2.69 3.82 8.41
N GLU A 252 -2.38 2.69 7.78
CA GLU A 252 -2.54 1.39 8.39
C GLU A 252 -1.32 0.49 8.16
N LEU A 253 -0.99 0.16 6.91
CA LEU A 253 0.01 -0.84 6.59
C LEU A 253 1.40 -0.48 7.13
N SER A 254 1.88 0.75 6.89
CA SER A 254 3.20 1.19 7.37
C SER A 254 3.26 1.26 8.89
N LEU A 255 2.17 1.65 9.55
CA LEU A 255 2.10 1.73 11.00
C LEU A 255 2.14 0.35 11.64
N VAL A 256 1.35 -0.58 11.13
CA VAL A 256 1.31 -1.96 11.62
C VAL A 256 2.65 -2.65 11.36
N LEU A 257 3.19 -2.57 10.15
CA LEU A 257 4.47 -3.19 9.80
C LEU A 257 5.63 -2.60 10.60
N LYS A 258 5.64 -1.29 10.89
CA LYS A 258 6.65 -0.65 11.74
C LYS A 258 6.69 -1.26 13.14
N GLN A 259 5.55 -1.54 13.75
CA GLN A 259 5.49 -2.20 15.06
C GLN A 259 5.98 -3.66 15.03
N HIS A 260 5.99 -4.28 13.85
CA HIS A 260 6.56 -5.61 13.63
C HIS A 260 8.01 -5.57 13.10
N GLY A 261 8.69 -4.43 13.23
CA GLY A 261 10.12 -4.30 12.89
C GLY A 261 10.42 -4.06 11.41
N TYR A 262 9.44 -3.60 10.63
CA TYR A 262 9.65 -3.23 9.22
C TYR A 262 9.65 -1.73 9.02
N LEU A 263 10.43 -1.26 8.06
CA LEU A 263 10.26 0.04 7.43
C LEU A 263 9.98 -0.14 5.95
N GLY A 264 9.37 0.86 5.33
CA GLY A 264 8.99 0.77 3.92
C GLY A 264 9.14 2.07 3.16
N ASP A 265 9.18 1.95 1.84
CA ASP A 265 9.11 3.02 0.87
C ASP A 265 7.97 2.74 -0.11
N MET A 266 7.35 3.79 -0.64
CA MET A 266 6.25 3.66 -1.59
C MET A 266 6.43 4.61 -2.78
N LYS A 267 6.20 4.09 -3.98
CA LYS A 267 6.12 4.87 -5.22
C LYS A 267 4.71 4.80 -5.78
N ILE A 268 3.94 5.88 -5.67
CA ILE A 268 2.63 6.01 -6.33
C ILE A 268 2.79 6.18 -7.84
N LYS A 269 1.83 5.67 -8.62
CA LYS A 269 1.81 5.79 -10.08
C LYS A 269 1.66 7.25 -10.52
N SER A 270 0.69 7.99 -9.97
CA SER A 270 0.48 9.43 -10.23
C SER A 270 -0.43 10.06 -9.18
N ASP A 271 -0.60 11.38 -9.21
CA ASP A 271 -1.52 12.09 -8.32
C ASP A 271 -3.00 11.73 -8.57
N SER A 272 -3.33 11.35 -9.81
CA SER A 272 -4.68 10.91 -10.19
C SER A 272 -4.93 9.43 -9.92
N VAL A 273 -3.87 8.60 -9.91
CA VAL A 273 -3.91 7.16 -9.63
C VAL A 273 -3.13 6.92 -8.35
N ARG A 274 -3.80 6.98 -7.22
CA ARG A 274 -3.19 6.95 -5.88
C ARG A 274 -2.93 5.54 -5.36
N GLU A 275 -2.64 4.60 -6.23
CA GLU A 275 -2.05 3.30 -5.90
C GLU A 275 -0.64 3.22 -6.48
N GLY A 276 0.14 2.25 -6.02
CA GLY A 276 1.51 2.10 -6.50
C GLY A 276 2.21 0.86 -5.98
N ALA A 277 3.53 0.90 -6.12
CA ALA A 277 4.43 -0.11 -5.61
C ALA A 277 4.93 0.26 -4.21
N ALA A 278 4.97 -0.70 -3.29
CA ALA A 278 5.54 -0.52 -1.97
C ALA A 278 6.53 -1.64 -1.64
N ILE A 279 7.67 -1.27 -1.08
CA ILE A 279 8.68 -2.22 -0.59
C ILE A 279 8.81 -2.01 0.91
N PHE A 280 8.71 -3.11 1.68
CA PHE A 280 9.03 -3.14 3.10
C PHE A 280 10.21 -4.07 3.34
N TYR A 281 11.00 -3.76 4.35
CA TYR A 281 12.17 -4.53 4.73
C TYR A 281 12.32 -4.61 6.24
N ARG A 282 12.87 -5.72 6.71
CA ARG A 282 13.12 -6.00 8.11
C ARG A 282 14.31 -5.20 8.62
N THR A 283 14.08 -4.28 9.56
CA THR A 283 15.07 -3.30 10.04
C THR A 283 16.23 -3.93 10.81
N GLU A 284 16.03 -5.11 11.39
CA GLU A 284 17.11 -5.87 12.05
C GLU A 284 18.17 -6.37 11.07
N ARG A 285 17.80 -6.60 9.81
CA ARG A 285 18.68 -7.16 8.77
C ARG A 285 19.19 -6.13 7.78
N PHE A 286 18.41 -5.10 7.50
CA PHE A 286 18.68 -4.14 6.43
C PHE A 286 18.58 -2.70 6.90
N THR A 287 19.27 -1.82 6.18
CA THR A 287 19.14 -0.37 6.25
C THR A 287 18.94 0.18 4.84
N ALA A 288 17.91 0.97 4.61
CA ALA A 288 17.76 1.67 3.33
C ALA A 288 18.79 2.79 3.23
N ILE A 289 19.55 2.79 2.14
CA ILE A 289 20.62 3.77 1.87
C ILE A 289 20.31 4.65 0.64
N GLY A 290 19.24 4.35 -0.10
CA GLY A 290 18.78 5.17 -1.21
C GLY A 290 17.47 4.66 -1.81
N SER A 291 16.67 5.61 -2.33
CA SER A 291 15.44 5.36 -3.09
C SER A 291 15.59 6.01 -4.47
N HIS A 292 15.47 5.23 -5.56
CA HIS A 292 15.80 5.63 -6.93
C HIS A 292 14.63 5.42 -7.91
N ASN A 293 13.44 5.69 -7.43
CA ASN A 293 12.17 5.44 -8.11
C ASN A 293 12.03 6.29 -9.38
N ILE A 294 11.46 5.71 -10.44
CA ILE A 294 11.14 6.42 -11.67
C ILE A 294 9.70 6.16 -12.12
N LYS A 295 9.19 7.02 -12.98
CA LYS A 295 8.14 6.70 -13.94
C LYS A 295 8.79 6.39 -15.28
N ILE A 296 8.51 5.22 -15.83
CA ILE A 296 9.20 4.70 -17.02
C ILE A 296 9.10 5.66 -18.21
N GLY A 297 7.90 6.23 -18.44
CA GLY A 297 7.69 7.17 -19.55
C GLY A 297 8.44 8.50 -19.39
N GLU A 298 8.47 9.05 -18.17
CA GLU A 298 9.22 10.27 -17.85
C GLU A 298 10.73 10.01 -17.99
N TYR A 299 11.22 8.89 -17.45
CA TYR A 299 12.63 8.53 -17.55
C TYR A 299 13.07 8.29 -19.00
N LEU A 300 12.23 7.64 -19.83
CA LEU A 300 12.52 7.51 -21.27
C LEU A 300 12.62 8.87 -21.96
N ARG A 301 11.73 9.82 -21.64
CA ARG A 301 11.68 11.13 -22.27
C ARG A 301 12.89 11.99 -21.90
N ASP A 302 13.26 11.99 -20.61
CA ASP A 302 14.14 12.99 -20.03
C ASP A 302 15.62 12.55 -19.98
N SER A 303 15.91 11.23 -20.15
CA SER A 303 17.27 10.69 -20.08
C SER A 303 17.99 10.71 -21.44
N GLU A 304 19.10 11.45 -21.54
CA GLU A 304 19.90 11.55 -22.78
C GLU A 304 20.45 10.20 -23.22
N HIS A 305 20.94 9.37 -22.30
CA HIS A 305 21.50 8.06 -22.63
C HIS A 305 20.46 7.06 -23.16
N LEU A 306 19.16 7.34 -23.05
CA LEU A 306 18.08 6.54 -23.64
C LEU A 306 17.66 7.01 -25.04
N GLU A 307 18.36 7.96 -25.63
CA GLU A 307 18.06 8.47 -26.98
C GLU A 307 17.98 7.35 -28.02
N TYR A 308 18.84 6.35 -27.92
CA TYR A 308 18.84 5.20 -28.82
C TYR A 308 17.57 4.35 -28.71
N ILE A 309 17.01 4.16 -27.50
CA ILE A 309 15.71 3.48 -27.27
C ILE A 309 14.58 4.37 -27.78
N ARG A 310 14.61 5.66 -27.42
CA ARG A 310 13.57 6.64 -27.80
C ARG A 310 13.41 6.74 -29.31
N ARG A 311 14.51 6.77 -30.07
CA ARG A 311 14.47 6.74 -31.55
C ARG A 311 13.80 5.50 -32.09
N ARG A 312 14.03 4.33 -31.50
CA ARG A 312 13.38 3.09 -31.91
C ARG A 312 11.87 3.10 -31.61
N CYS A 313 11.49 3.52 -30.42
CA CYS A 313 10.08 3.63 -30.04
C CYS A 313 9.33 4.62 -30.95
N SER A 314 9.96 5.71 -31.38
CA SER A 314 9.34 6.73 -32.25
C SER A 314 9.03 6.23 -33.67
N LEU A 315 9.58 5.10 -34.12
CA LEU A 315 9.23 4.48 -35.40
C LEU A 315 7.77 3.97 -35.45
N VAL A 316 7.14 3.78 -34.28
CA VAL A 316 5.73 3.37 -34.15
C VAL A 316 5.04 4.35 -33.22
N SER A 317 4.29 5.30 -33.80
CA SER A 317 3.70 6.43 -33.06
C SER A 317 2.79 5.98 -31.92
N GLU A 318 1.97 4.95 -32.11
CA GLU A 318 1.07 4.43 -31.10
C GLU A 318 1.83 3.85 -29.90
N ILE A 319 2.89 3.07 -30.16
CA ILE A 319 3.75 2.49 -29.12
C ILE A 319 4.47 3.61 -28.34
N ASN A 320 5.00 4.60 -29.04
CA ASN A 320 5.67 5.73 -28.42
C ASN A 320 4.74 6.52 -27.50
N THR A 321 3.52 6.82 -27.94
CA THR A 321 2.50 7.50 -27.13
C THR A 321 2.16 6.68 -25.89
N HIS A 322 1.93 5.39 -26.05
CA HIS A 322 1.62 4.51 -24.91
C HIS A 322 2.77 4.42 -23.90
N LEU A 323 4.03 4.42 -24.34
CA LEU A 323 5.17 4.39 -23.42
C LEU A 323 5.34 5.69 -22.65
N LEU A 324 5.16 6.84 -23.31
CA LEU A 324 5.38 8.15 -22.71
C LEU A 324 4.25 8.60 -21.77
N GLU A 325 3.00 8.22 -22.07
CA GLU A 325 1.82 8.68 -21.34
C GLU A 325 1.41 7.76 -20.17
N ARG A 326 1.96 6.54 -20.09
CA ARG A 326 1.60 5.61 -19.01
C ARG A 326 2.35 5.92 -17.72
N ASN A 327 1.62 5.81 -16.62
CA ASN A 327 2.12 6.03 -15.27
C ASN A 327 2.82 4.79 -14.68
N THR A 328 3.34 3.88 -15.54
CA THR A 328 4.08 2.71 -15.06
C THR A 328 5.32 3.15 -14.30
N ALA A 329 5.41 2.71 -13.04
CA ALA A 329 6.51 3.04 -12.16
C ALA A 329 7.46 1.84 -11.99
N LEU A 330 8.75 2.13 -11.85
CA LEU A 330 9.74 1.23 -11.30
C LEU A 330 10.18 1.81 -9.96
N GLN A 331 9.93 1.08 -8.89
CA GLN A 331 10.46 1.39 -7.57
C GLN A 331 11.80 0.69 -7.41
N ILE A 332 12.82 1.39 -6.93
CA ILE A 332 14.14 0.83 -6.60
C ILE A 332 14.54 1.32 -5.22
N LEU A 333 14.70 0.39 -4.30
CA LEU A 333 15.18 0.65 -2.94
C LEU A 333 16.52 -0.04 -2.74
N ALA A 334 17.55 0.72 -2.43
CA ALA A 334 18.87 0.18 -2.11
C ALA A 334 18.93 -0.16 -0.62
N LEU A 335 19.07 -1.45 -0.31
CA LEU A 335 19.13 -1.99 1.04
C LEU A 335 20.51 -2.52 1.35
N GLU A 336 21.20 -1.91 2.31
CA GLU A 336 22.47 -2.39 2.83
C GLU A 336 22.25 -3.44 3.92
N ARG A 337 22.97 -4.55 3.86
CA ARG A 337 22.94 -5.58 4.91
C ARG A 337 23.68 -5.09 6.16
N ARG A 338 22.99 -5.08 7.31
CA ARG A 338 23.58 -4.57 8.56
C ARG A 338 24.85 -5.30 9.01
N ARG A 339 25.00 -6.57 8.69
CA ARG A 339 26.19 -7.37 9.05
C ARG A 339 27.34 -7.24 8.06
N GLU A 340 27.04 -6.90 6.82
CA GLU A 340 28.01 -6.81 5.73
C GLU A 340 27.74 -5.51 4.96
N SER A 341 28.21 -4.41 5.54
CA SER A 341 27.91 -3.04 5.06
C SER A 341 28.43 -2.72 3.65
N ASN A 342 29.17 -3.61 3.02
CA ASN A 342 29.52 -3.53 1.61
C ASN A 342 28.53 -4.27 0.69
N GLU A 343 27.62 -5.07 1.22
CA GLU A 343 26.58 -5.75 0.44
C GLU A 343 25.32 -4.92 0.33
N VAL A 344 24.93 -4.60 -0.88
CA VAL A 344 23.73 -3.81 -1.21
C VAL A 344 22.80 -4.62 -2.11
N PHE A 345 21.56 -4.77 -1.66
CA PHE A 345 20.48 -5.31 -2.49
C PHE A 345 19.73 -4.16 -3.16
N LEU A 346 19.74 -4.12 -4.48
CA LEU A 346 18.81 -3.29 -5.24
C LEU A 346 17.49 -4.05 -5.36
N VAL A 347 16.57 -3.72 -4.48
CA VAL A 347 15.22 -4.29 -4.50
C VAL A 347 14.37 -3.45 -5.42
N CYS A 348 13.99 -4.05 -6.54
CA CYS A 348 13.15 -3.45 -7.57
C CYS A 348 11.73 -4.01 -7.46
N ASN A 349 10.73 -3.16 -7.65
CA ASN A 349 9.32 -3.52 -7.65
C ASN A 349 8.61 -2.81 -8.78
N THR A 350 7.82 -3.54 -9.57
CA THR A 350 7.12 -3.00 -10.73
C THR A 350 5.72 -3.59 -10.87
N HIS A 351 4.84 -2.82 -11.54
CA HIS A 351 3.59 -3.32 -12.09
C HIS A 351 3.50 -2.82 -13.52
N LEU A 352 3.80 -3.70 -14.50
CA LEU A 352 3.83 -3.37 -15.92
C LEU A 352 2.43 -3.21 -16.52
N TYR A 353 2.37 -2.70 -17.73
CA TYR A 353 1.11 -2.35 -18.38
C TYR A 353 0.22 -3.58 -18.61
N PHE A 354 -1.01 -3.51 -18.11
CA PHE A 354 -1.92 -4.67 -17.94
C PHE A 354 -2.65 -5.14 -19.20
N ARG A 355 -2.75 -4.35 -20.29
CA ARG A 355 -3.55 -4.73 -21.47
C ARG A 355 -3.05 -6.03 -22.10
N PRO A 356 -3.95 -6.99 -22.44
CA PRO A 356 -3.54 -8.31 -22.95
C PRO A 356 -2.62 -8.26 -24.17
N HIS A 357 -2.91 -7.38 -25.13
CA HIS A 357 -2.16 -7.27 -26.41
C HIS A 357 -0.95 -6.34 -26.34
N ALA A 358 -0.55 -5.89 -25.16
CA ALA A 358 0.51 -4.92 -24.97
C ALA A 358 1.89 -5.55 -24.67
N ASP A 359 2.16 -6.73 -25.15
CA ASP A 359 3.40 -7.47 -24.85
C ASP A 359 4.65 -6.69 -25.30
N LEU A 360 4.61 -6.06 -26.49
CA LEU A 360 5.66 -5.18 -26.95
C LEU A 360 5.90 -4.00 -25.99
N ILE A 361 4.84 -3.36 -25.49
CA ILE A 361 4.96 -2.24 -24.55
C ILE A 361 5.64 -2.72 -23.27
N ARG A 362 5.23 -3.88 -22.71
CA ARG A 362 5.87 -4.46 -21.53
C ARG A 362 7.34 -4.80 -21.76
N CYS A 363 7.69 -5.34 -22.94
CA CYS A 363 9.08 -5.60 -23.31
C CYS A 363 9.91 -4.32 -23.31
N LEU A 364 9.41 -3.23 -23.91
CA LEU A 364 10.08 -1.93 -23.93
C LEU A 364 10.15 -1.30 -22.54
N GLN A 365 9.10 -1.41 -21.74
CA GLN A 365 9.13 -0.98 -20.33
C GLN A 365 10.21 -1.73 -19.54
N THR A 366 10.33 -3.03 -19.75
CA THR A 366 11.37 -3.87 -19.14
C THR A 366 12.78 -3.43 -19.57
N MET A 367 12.97 -3.15 -20.85
CA MET A 367 14.26 -2.66 -21.38
C MET A 367 14.66 -1.33 -20.75
N ILE A 368 13.74 -0.36 -20.65
CA ILE A 368 13.98 0.94 -20.01
C ILE A 368 14.28 0.76 -18.52
N ALA A 369 13.58 -0.14 -17.85
CA ALA A 369 13.81 -0.47 -16.45
C ALA A 369 15.21 -1.07 -16.23
N PHE A 370 15.68 -1.97 -17.11
CA PHE A 370 17.04 -2.50 -17.06
C PHE A 370 18.10 -1.41 -17.14
N GLU A 371 17.91 -0.40 -18.03
CA GLU A 371 18.87 0.71 -18.14
C GLU A 371 18.93 1.49 -16.81
N ARG A 372 17.80 1.73 -16.16
CA ARG A 372 17.81 2.40 -14.85
C ARG A 372 18.45 1.54 -13.76
N ILE A 373 18.14 0.26 -13.71
CA ILE A 373 18.75 -0.67 -12.73
C ILE A 373 20.28 -0.74 -12.94
N LYS A 374 20.73 -0.80 -14.19
CA LYS A 374 22.15 -0.79 -14.54
C LYS A 374 22.85 0.49 -14.06
N GLU A 375 22.25 1.65 -14.29
CA GLU A 375 22.76 2.94 -13.83
C GLU A 375 22.93 2.98 -12.31
N ILE A 376 21.91 2.56 -11.56
CA ILE A 376 21.97 2.54 -10.09
C ILE A 376 22.95 1.49 -9.58
N LYS A 377 23.01 0.32 -10.22
CA LYS A 377 24.03 -0.70 -9.89
C LYS A 377 25.43 -0.12 -10.02
N GLN A 378 25.76 0.53 -11.13
CA GLN A 378 27.06 1.18 -11.35
C GLN A 378 27.35 2.27 -10.31
N LEU A 379 26.35 3.06 -9.92
CA LEU A 379 26.49 4.09 -8.88
C LEU A 379 27.04 3.53 -7.58
N TYR A 380 26.47 2.40 -7.11
CA TYR A 380 26.92 1.76 -5.86
C TYR A 380 28.23 0.96 -6.04
N GLU A 381 28.44 0.33 -7.18
CA GLU A 381 29.71 -0.36 -7.49
C GLU A 381 30.91 0.60 -7.50
N GLN A 382 30.74 1.83 -7.99
CA GLN A 382 31.75 2.91 -7.91
C GLN A 382 32.07 3.33 -6.47
N GLN A 383 31.17 3.06 -5.52
CA GLN A 383 31.37 3.24 -4.08
C GLN A 383 31.96 2.00 -3.40
N ASN A 384 32.48 1.05 -4.17
CA ASN A 384 33.02 -0.25 -3.71
C ASN A 384 31.97 -1.13 -2.98
N LYS A 385 30.68 -0.99 -3.34
CA LYS A 385 29.62 -1.89 -2.84
C LYS A 385 29.51 -3.13 -3.73
N ASN A 386 29.25 -4.26 -3.11
CA ASN A 386 28.88 -5.49 -3.80
C ASN A 386 27.36 -5.49 -4.02
N VAL A 387 26.95 -5.29 -5.25
CA VAL A 387 25.54 -5.05 -5.58
C VAL A 387 24.88 -6.31 -6.12
N SER A 388 23.75 -6.68 -5.54
CA SER A 388 22.88 -7.78 -5.98
C SER A 388 21.50 -7.26 -6.32
N ILE A 389 20.83 -7.83 -7.33
CA ILE A 389 19.52 -7.38 -7.79
C ILE A 389 18.47 -8.40 -7.38
N ILE A 390 17.35 -7.89 -6.83
CA ILE A 390 16.08 -8.60 -6.63
C ILE A 390 15.01 -7.76 -7.30
N TRP A 391 14.30 -8.31 -8.28
CA TRP A 391 13.27 -7.58 -9.02
C TRP A 391 11.96 -8.35 -8.99
N SER A 392 11.06 -7.89 -8.15
CA SER A 392 9.72 -8.46 -7.93
C SER A 392 8.66 -7.65 -8.65
N GLY A 393 7.52 -8.25 -8.92
CA GLY A 393 6.38 -7.49 -9.39
C GLY A 393 5.31 -8.32 -10.10
N ASP A 394 4.24 -7.62 -10.42
CA ASP A 394 3.28 -8.00 -11.44
C ASP A 394 3.78 -7.48 -12.81
N PHE A 395 4.39 -8.38 -13.55
CA PHE A 395 4.93 -8.04 -14.87
C PHE A 395 3.86 -8.08 -15.97
N ASN A 396 2.64 -8.54 -15.65
CA ASN A 396 1.60 -8.80 -16.65
C ASN A 396 2.11 -9.65 -17.83
N ALA A 397 3.10 -10.48 -17.57
CA ALA A 397 3.92 -11.18 -18.56
C ALA A 397 4.17 -12.62 -18.12
N ASN A 398 3.63 -13.57 -18.84
CA ASN A 398 3.90 -14.99 -18.60
C ASN A 398 5.19 -15.46 -19.28
N VAL A 399 5.58 -16.69 -19.02
CA VAL A 399 6.83 -17.30 -19.51
C VAL A 399 7.02 -17.30 -21.03
N THR A 400 5.96 -17.09 -21.80
CA THR A 400 6.00 -17.03 -23.26
C THR A 400 5.95 -15.62 -23.82
N SER A 401 6.02 -14.58 -22.97
CA SER A 401 5.99 -13.18 -23.39
C SER A 401 7.37 -12.63 -23.75
N LEU A 402 7.40 -11.57 -24.56
CA LEU A 402 8.62 -10.84 -24.91
C LEU A 402 9.32 -10.25 -23.68
N ALA A 403 8.54 -9.71 -22.75
CA ALA A 403 9.07 -9.13 -21.52
C ALA A 403 9.74 -10.20 -20.63
N PHE A 404 9.12 -11.37 -20.47
CA PHE A 404 9.71 -12.47 -19.72
C PHE A 404 10.98 -12.99 -20.40
N HIS A 405 10.97 -13.15 -21.73
CA HIS A 405 12.16 -13.53 -22.50
C HIS A 405 13.31 -12.59 -22.21
N LEU A 406 13.08 -11.28 -22.31
CA LEU A 406 14.11 -10.25 -22.06
C LEU A 406 14.62 -10.31 -20.61
N LEU A 407 13.72 -10.47 -19.61
CA LEU A 407 14.08 -10.59 -18.19
C LEU A 407 14.97 -11.81 -17.93
N PHE A 408 14.64 -12.94 -18.56
CA PHE A 408 15.30 -14.21 -18.29
C PHE A 408 16.61 -14.40 -19.08
N THR A 409 16.66 -13.90 -20.34
CA THR A 409 17.83 -14.09 -21.21
C THR A 409 18.75 -12.86 -21.29
N GLY A 410 18.23 -11.69 -20.94
CA GLY A 410 18.94 -10.42 -21.08
C GLY A 410 19.04 -9.89 -22.52
N VAL A 411 18.39 -10.54 -23.49
CA VAL A 411 18.44 -10.15 -24.91
C VAL A 411 17.03 -10.04 -25.49
N LEU A 412 16.89 -9.19 -26.53
CA LEU A 412 15.64 -9.12 -27.27
C LEU A 412 15.41 -10.40 -28.09
N LEU A 413 14.16 -10.86 -28.12
CA LEU A 413 13.77 -12.00 -28.94
C LEU A 413 13.77 -11.62 -30.42
N THR A 414 14.42 -12.43 -31.26
CA THR A 414 14.49 -12.24 -32.71
C THR A 414 13.72 -13.30 -33.51
N ASP A 415 13.09 -14.27 -32.83
CA ASP A 415 12.32 -15.34 -33.48
C ASP A 415 11.06 -14.77 -34.12
N THR A 416 10.99 -14.83 -35.46
CA THR A 416 9.86 -14.36 -36.26
C THR A 416 8.58 -15.21 -36.10
N ASN A 417 8.70 -16.41 -35.55
CA ASN A 417 7.56 -17.30 -35.29
C ASN A 417 6.91 -17.03 -33.91
N HIS A 418 7.49 -16.14 -33.11
CA HIS A 418 6.89 -15.82 -31.82
C HIS A 418 5.55 -15.11 -32.00
N ARG A 419 4.54 -15.49 -31.19
CA ARG A 419 3.16 -14.96 -31.27
C ARG A 419 3.03 -13.44 -31.21
N SER A 420 3.95 -12.78 -30.51
CA SER A 420 3.98 -11.31 -30.37
C SER A 420 4.86 -10.63 -31.44
N TYR A 421 5.46 -11.42 -32.36
CA TYR A 421 6.24 -10.87 -33.45
C TYR A 421 5.29 -10.33 -34.54
N ASN A 422 5.27 -9.04 -34.72
CA ASN A 422 4.45 -8.35 -35.70
C ASN A 422 5.28 -7.25 -36.42
N GLU A 423 4.66 -6.56 -37.35
CA GLU A 423 5.34 -5.49 -38.11
C GLU A 423 5.91 -4.37 -37.24
N ASP A 424 5.21 -4.00 -36.16
CA ASP A 424 5.66 -2.94 -35.27
C ASP A 424 6.85 -3.38 -34.41
N TYR A 425 6.83 -4.62 -33.92
CA TYR A 425 7.98 -5.21 -33.26
C TYR A 425 9.16 -5.28 -34.20
N ALA A 426 8.95 -5.78 -35.42
CA ALA A 426 9.99 -5.88 -36.44
C ALA A 426 10.63 -4.52 -36.77
N LYS A 427 9.82 -3.45 -36.88
CA LYS A 427 10.33 -2.08 -37.09
C LYS A 427 11.24 -1.61 -35.95
N ILE A 428 10.82 -1.87 -34.70
CA ILE A 428 11.55 -1.40 -33.52
C ILE A 428 12.84 -2.17 -33.32
N ILE A 429 12.87 -3.50 -33.51
CA ILE A 429 14.04 -4.34 -33.25
C ILE A 429 15.01 -4.43 -34.44
N LYS A 430 14.62 -3.99 -35.64
CA LYS A 430 15.46 -4.08 -36.83
C LYS A 430 16.84 -3.41 -36.59
N ASP A 431 17.91 -4.19 -36.75
CA ASP A 431 19.28 -3.74 -36.49
C ASP A 431 19.51 -3.18 -35.07
N PHE A 432 18.73 -3.69 -34.10
CA PHE A 432 18.79 -3.31 -32.69
C PHE A 432 19.25 -4.47 -31.83
N ASP A 433 20.56 -4.61 -31.66
CA ASP A 433 21.19 -5.63 -30.83
C ASP A 433 21.21 -5.14 -29.36
N TYR A 434 20.06 -5.29 -28.65
CA TYR A 434 19.97 -4.97 -27.22
C TYR A 434 20.35 -6.16 -26.37
N LYS A 435 21.30 -5.94 -25.48
CA LYS A 435 21.71 -6.91 -24.46
C LYS A 435 21.99 -6.21 -23.14
N THR A 436 21.44 -6.73 -22.06
CA THR A 436 21.79 -6.30 -20.70
C THR A 436 22.88 -7.22 -20.11
N PRO A 437 23.86 -6.67 -19.35
CA PRO A 437 24.83 -7.49 -18.63
C PRO A 437 24.26 -8.11 -17.33
N ILE A 438 23.00 -7.80 -16.99
CA ILE A 438 22.33 -8.30 -15.79
C ILE A 438 21.77 -9.69 -16.09
N GLU A 439 22.21 -10.70 -15.37
CA GLU A 439 21.78 -12.09 -15.52
C GLU A 439 20.84 -12.45 -14.38
N LEU A 440 19.56 -12.61 -14.69
CA LEU A 440 18.53 -12.92 -13.73
C LEU A 440 18.06 -14.36 -13.85
N SER A 441 17.60 -14.91 -12.73
CA SER A 441 16.88 -16.17 -12.65
C SER A 441 15.57 -15.97 -11.90
N THR A 442 14.63 -16.89 -12.05
CA THR A 442 13.37 -16.89 -11.34
C THR A 442 12.85 -18.30 -11.13
N TYR A 443 12.03 -18.50 -10.11
CA TYR A 443 11.22 -19.70 -9.98
C TYR A 443 9.80 -19.39 -10.49
N SER A 444 9.35 -20.11 -11.49
CA SER A 444 8.07 -19.85 -12.16
C SER A 444 7.21 -21.12 -12.32
N ASN A 445 7.51 -22.17 -11.55
CA ASN A 445 6.74 -23.42 -11.60
C ASN A 445 5.49 -23.33 -10.71
N TYR A 446 4.62 -22.38 -11.04
CA TYR A 446 3.30 -22.20 -10.46
C TYR A 446 2.22 -22.58 -11.49
N ALA A 447 1.05 -23.03 -11.03
CA ALA A 447 -0.09 -23.23 -11.93
C ALA A 447 -0.64 -21.86 -12.41
N TYR A 448 -0.68 -20.92 -11.52
CA TYR A 448 -1.06 -19.51 -11.75
C TYR A 448 -0.66 -18.65 -10.56
N THR A 449 -0.55 -17.35 -10.78
CA THR A 449 -0.36 -16.32 -9.72
C THR A 449 -1.52 -15.35 -9.65
N ILE A 450 -2.36 -15.29 -10.69
CA ILE A 450 -3.67 -14.62 -10.72
C ILE A 450 -4.74 -15.64 -11.10
N TYR A 451 -5.93 -15.53 -10.48
CA TYR A 451 -7.06 -16.39 -10.81
C TYR A 451 -8.39 -15.62 -10.73
N SER A 452 -8.82 -15.08 -11.84
CA SER A 452 -10.16 -14.48 -12.00
C SER A 452 -11.08 -15.38 -12.84
N LEU A 453 -12.36 -15.04 -12.92
CA LEU A 453 -13.33 -15.82 -13.69
C LEU A 453 -12.96 -15.99 -15.18
N GLN A 454 -12.32 -14.97 -15.76
CA GLN A 454 -12.03 -14.92 -17.20
C GLN A 454 -10.54 -15.13 -17.51
N PHE A 455 -9.67 -15.05 -16.51
CA PHE A 455 -8.23 -15.07 -16.73
C PHE A 455 -7.49 -15.71 -15.55
N HIS A 456 -6.61 -16.65 -15.86
CA HIS A 456 -5.65 -17.21 -14.93
C HIS A 456 -4.33 -17.49 -15.65
N ASP A 457 -3.22 -17.09 -15.06
CA ASP A 457 -1.87 -17.29 -15.62
C ASP A 457 -0.80 -17.00 -14.54
N VAL A 458 0.45 -17.27 -14.87
CA VAL A 458 1.62 -16.87 -14.07
C VAL A 458 2.15 -15.55 -14.64
N ILE A 459 1.84 -14.42 -14.00
CA ILE A 459 2.23 -13.08 -14.45
C ILE A 459 2.99 -12.29 -13.38
N ASP A 460 3.00 -12.78 -12.16
CA ASP A 460 3.82 -12.27 -11.07
C ASP A 460 5.11 -13.08 -10.96
N HIS A 461 6.23 -12.41 -10.74
CA HIS A 461 7.53 -13.05 -10.67
C HIS A 461 8.43 -12.39 -9.63
N ILE A 462 9.40 -13.15 -9.11
CA ILE A 462 10.55 -12.65 -8.37
C ILE A 462 11.80 -13.06 -9.14
N PHE A 463 12.41 -12.12 -9.84
CA PHE A 463 13.70 -12.30 -10.49
C PHE A 463 14.82 -11.92 -9.52
N TYR A 464 15.93 -12.62 -9.59
CA TYR A 464 17.10 -12.39 -8.75
C TYR A 464 18.39 -12.60 -9.53
N ASP A 465 19.46 -11.90 -9.14
CA ASP A 465 20.81 -12.06 -9.71
C ASP A 465 21.28 -13.49 -9.54
N SER A 466 21.38 -14.24 -10.64
CA SER A 466 21.69 -15.67 -10.64
C SER A 466 23.11 -15.98 -10.17
N LYS A 467 24.02 -15.00 -10.17
CA LYS A 467 25.39 -15.12 -9.68
C LYS A 467 25.52 -14.85 -8.19
N LYS A 468 24.51 -14.20 -7.61
CA LYS A 468 24.53 -13.73 -6.21
C LYS A 468 23.57 -14.50 -5.31
N PHE A 469 22.57 -15.13 -5.90
CA PHE A 469 21.57 -15.89 -5.16
C PHE A 469 21.38 -17.30 -5.72
N GLN A 470 21.15 -18.23 -4.82
CA GLN A 470 20.71 -19.60 -5.14
C GLN A 470 19.30 -19.81 -4.61
N PHE A 471 18.40 -20.30 -5.46
CA PHE A 471 17.06 -20.69 -5.05
C PHE A 471 17.09 -21.84 -4.04
N GLN A 472 16.38 -21.66 -2.92
CA GLN A 472 16.26 -22.67 -1.86
C GLN A 472 14.91 -23.37 -1.92
N ARG A 473 13.85 -22.61 -1.79
CA ARG A 473 12.47 -23.11 -1.85
C ARG A 473 11.47 -22.03 -2.19
N SER A 474 10.29 -22.48 -2.66
CA SER A 474 9.07 -21.68 -2.74
C SER A 474 8.07 -22.21 -1.72
N ILE A 475 7.36 -21.32 -1.02
CA ILE A 475 6.22 -21.70 -0.19
C ILE A 475 5.05 -22.07 -1.13
N PRO A 476 4.46 -23.27 -1.00
CA PRO A 476 3.41 -23.73 -1.89
C PRO A 476 2.26 -22.74 -2.00
N MET A 477 1.71 -22.60 -3.21
CA MET A 477 0.46 -21.85 -3.43
C MET A 477 -0.73 -22.57 -2.77
N PRO A 478 -1.84 -21.87 -2.50
CA PRO A 478 -3.10 -22.53 -2.18
C PRO A 478 -3.47 -23.57 -3.24
N THR A 479 -4.13 -24.66 -2.84
CA THR A 479 -4.56 -25.68 -3.80
C THR A 479 -5.62 -25.12 -4.75
N HIS A 480 -5.79 -25.79 -5.90
CA HIS A 480 -6.80 -25.37 -6.87
C HIS A 480 -8.21 -25.37 -6.26
N GLU A 481 -8.52 -26.36 -5.42
CA GLU A 481 -9.79 -26.46 -4.69
C GLU A 481 -10.00 -25.27 -3.74
N GLN A 482 -8.96 -24.81 -3.04
CA GLN A 482 -9.03 -23.65 -2.17
C GLN A 482 -9.23 -22.34 -2.95
N VAL A 483 -8.58 -22.23 -4.11
CA VAL A 483 -8.71 -21.03 -4.97
C VAL A 483 -10.10 -20.96 -5.64
N THR A 484 -10.67 -22.10 -5.99
CA THR A 484 -11.95 -22.19 -6.70
C THR A 484 -13.15 -22.49 -5.79
N GLU A 485 -12.95 -22.58 -4.47
CA GLU A 485 -14.02 -22.84 -3.49
C GLU A 485 -15.21 -21.88 -3.64
N PHE A 486 -14.93 -20.63 -3.98
CA PHE A 486 -15.91 -19.58 -4.22
C PHE A 486 -15.88 -19.11 -5.69
N THR A 487 -15.65 -20.03 -6.61
CA THR A 487 -15.58 -19.82 -8.07
C THR A 487 -14.23 -19.27 -8.53
N ALA A 488 -13.80 -18.12 -8.02
CA ALA A 488 -12.55 -17.46 -8.39
C ALA A 488 -12.13 -16.46 -7.27
N LEU A 489 -11.09 -15.68 -7.51
CA LEU A 489 -10.54 -14.67 -6.59
C LEU A 489 -10.89 -13.24 -7.03
N PRO A 490 -11.06 -12.29 -6.08
CA PRO A 490 -11.00 -12.48 -4.62
C PRO A 490 -12.21 -13.23 -4.06
N SER A 491 -12.10 -13.67 -2.80
CA SER A 491 -13.17 -14.37 -2.08
C SER A 491 -13.20 -13.96 -0.60
N CYS A 492 -14.11 -14.53 0.16
CA CYS A 492 -14.12 -14.32 1.62
C CYS A 492 -12.88 -14.85 2.34
N LYS A 493 -12.07 -15.72 1.72
CA LYS A 493 -10.87 -16.33 2.31
C LYS A 493 -9.57 -15.80 1.74
N ILE A 494 -9.56 -15.34 0.50
CA ILE A 494 -8.37 -14.82 -0.21
C ILE A 494 -8.70 -13.40 -0.70
N PRO A 495 -8.03 -12.38 -0.16
CA PRO A 495 -8.45 -10.98 -0.29
C PRO A 495 -8.05 -10.29 -1.62
N SER A 496 -7.23 -10.93 -2.46
CA SER A 496 -6.80 -10.43 -3.78
C SER A 496 -7.14 -11.44 -4.87
N ASP A 497 -7.25 -10.99 -6.11
CA ASP A 497 -7.33 -11.85 -7.30
C ASP A 497 -5.97 -12.45 -7.68
N HIS A 498 -4.88 -11.97 -7.07
CA HIS A 498 -3.55 -12.55 -7.12
C HIS A 498 -3.24 -13.37 -5.85
N LEU A 499 -2.23 -14.22 -5.96
CA LEU A 499 -1.67 -15.03 -4.88
C LEU A 499 -0.25 -14.55 -4.55
N ALA A 500 0.05 -14.38 -3.28
CA ALA A 500 1.38 -13.98 -2.84
C ALA A 500 2.45 -15.02 -3.24
N ILE A 501 3.48 -14.62 -3.98
CA ILE A 501 4.68 -15.43 -4.18
C ILE A 501 5.59 -15.27 -2.96
N VAL A 502 6.01 -16.39 -2.39
CA VAL A 502 6.93 -16.43 -1.25
C VAL A 502 8.07 -17.40 -1.56
N ILE A 503 9.30 -16.89 -1.64
CA ILE A 503 10.49 -17.70 -1.90
C ILE A 503 11.58 -17.45 -0.87
N GLU A 504 12.48 -18.40 -0.73
CA GLU A 504 13.71 -18.25 0.02
C GLU A 504 14.91 -18.43 -0.92
N LEU A 505 15.85 -17.50 -0.84
CA LEU A 505 17.10 -17.50 -1.59
C LEU A 505 18.27 -17.59 -0.62
N GLU A 506 19.33 -18.27 -1.01
CA GLU A 506 20.61 -18.23 -0.32
C GLU A 506 21.56 -17.27 -1.02
N ILE A 507 22.24 -16.43 -0.25
CA ILE A 507 23.24 -15.48 -0.74
C ILE A 507 24.53 -16.26 -1.00
N VAL A 508 24.97 -16.27 -2.25
CA VAL A 508 26.21 -16.91 -2.66
C VAL A 508 27.40 -16.00 -2.32
N LYS A 509 28.31 -16.47 -1.47
CA LYS A 509 29.55 -15.72 -1.17
C LYS A 509 30.45 -15.75 -2.40
N SER A 510 30.80 -14.57 -2.90
CA SER A 510 31.91 -14.46 -3.88
C SER A 510 33.23 -14.69 -3.10
N TYR A 511 33.92 -15.79 -3.38
CA TYR A 511 35.27 -16.04 -2.89
C TYR A 511 36.30 -15.21 -3.65
#